data_7c64b60248eb1a4e901444788b562a15
#
_entry.id   7c64b60248eb1a4e901444788b562a15
#
_cell.length_a   1.000
_cell.length_b   1.000
_cell.length_c   1.000
_cell.angle_alpha   90.00
_cell.angle_beta   90.00
_cell.angle_gamma   90.00
#
_symmetry.space_group_name_H-M   'P 1'
#
loop_
_entity.id
_entity.type
_entity.pdbx_description
1 polymer ?
#
loop_
_entity_poly.entity_id
_entity_poly.type
_entity_poly.pdbx_seq_one_letter_code
_entity_poly.pdbx_strand_id
1 'polypeptide(L)'
;MIYSEFTTEQNIVLHLLRRNLHPSKEGGLSKELCESADWNEVFLESLRQAVPIMAFDSAAEYREYISEEIFQRWLMTSGNVFQTNERVAQAQKELVAILEKEGYRYLILKGLAAASYYPRPEFRGLGDVDFLVEADKTKEVGKLLVKNGCKKWGCAHGHHIAYQRSDAHLELHFEVAGIPYGDAGERVRAFLKDMLEGGRKVALSTGDFVAPNEPYHGLVLLLHMQHHMLGEGLGLRHLCDWACFVERTANEPFWQETLLPFVKEIGLFTYAAVMTKTCALYLGTTCPDWAADADEQVCAEVLDDIFKGGNFGGKDIKRAKSAMLISERGKGGTNHSKTYNLCHGFHAYTRAKHPSCQKCFLLYPVFYMVEGFRYLGLMLAGKRHSPFAMRADADERKAVYDKLHVFEKEEKQREEK
;
A
#
# COMPACT_ATOMS: atom_id res chain seq x y z
N MET A 1 12.08 -0.26 -23.23
CA MET A 1 12.84 0.92 -22.71
C MET A 1 13.60 0.46 -21.49
N ILE A 2 14.88 0.81 -21.36
CA ILE A 2 15.76 0.46 -20.23
C ILE A 2 16.13 1.76 -19.54
N TYR A 3 16.00 1.80 -18.22
CA TYR A 3 16.32 2.95 -17.40
C TYR A 3 17.67 2.70 -16.74
N SER A 4 18.64 3.62 -16.95
CA SER A 4 20.02 3.48 -16.51
C SER A 4 20.20 3.49 -14.99
N GLU A 5 19.23 4.04 -14.26
CA GLU A 5 19.20 4.13 -12.81
C GLU A 5 18.80 2.82 -12.10
N PHE A 6 18.29 1.81 -12.86
CA PHE A 6 17.85 0.53 -12.31
C PHE A 6 18.68 -0.63 -12.86
N THR A 7 18.73 -1.73 -12.09
CA THR A 7 19.41 -2.96 -12.56
C THR A 7 18.69 -3.56 -13.77
N THR A 8 19.39 -4.45 -14.47
CA THR A 8 18.82 -5.20 -15.60
C THR A 8 17.54 -5.92 -15.18
N GLU A 9 17.57 -6.58 -14.02
CA GLU A 9 16.48 -7.39 -13.50
C GLU A 9 15.27 -6.52 -13.10
N GLN A 10 15.52 -5.36 -12.48
CA GLN A 10 14.46 -4.38 -12.16
C GLN A 10 13.80 -3.85 -13.44
N ASN A 11 14.59 -3.52 -14.46
CA ASN A 11 14.08 -3.11 -15.77
C ASN A 11 13.23 -4.21 -16.42
N ILE A 12 13.63 -5.46 -16.30
CA ILE A 12 12.86 -6.60 -16.81
C ILE A 12 11.55 -6.74 -16.04
N VAL A 13 11.55 -6.64 -14.71
CA VAL A 13 10.32 -6.69 -13.92
C VAL A 13 9.35 -5.58 -14.36
N LEU A 14 9.82 -4.34 -14.54
CA LEU A 14 9.00 -3.23 -15.04
C LEU A 14 8.44 -3.53 -16.43
N HIS A 15 9.27 -4.06 -17.33
CA HIS A 15 8.82 -4.47 -18.67
C HIS A 15 7.72 -5.54 -18.60
N LEU A 16 7.91 -6.59 -17.79
CA LEU A 16 6.92 -7.66 -17.62
C LEU A 16 5.59 -7.14 -17.07
N LEU A 17 5.65 -6.19 -16.14
CA LEU A 17 4.43 -5.54 -15.61
C LEU A 17 3.75 -4.68 -16.68
N ARG A 18 4.49 -3.86 -17.44
CA ARG A 18 3.92 -3.09 -18.56
C ARG A 18 3.26 -4.00 -19.58
N ARG A 19 3.90 -5.10 -19.94
CA ARG A 19 3.37 -6.11 -20.85
C ARG A 19 2.07 -6.72 -20.34
N ASN A 20 1.99 -6.99 -19.04
CA ASN A 20 0.79 -7.53 -18.40
C ASN A 20 -0.36 -6.52 -18.35
N LEU A 21 -0.06 -5.26 -17.98
CA LEU A 21 -1.05 -4.20 -17.83
C LEU A 21 -1.50 -3.62 -19.18
N HIS A 22 -0.60 -3.59 -20.18
CA HIS A 22 -0.84 -2.97 -21.50
C HIS A 22 -0.35 -3.88 -22.64
N PRO A 23 -0.95 -5.05 -22.87
CA PRO A 23 -0.44 -6.04 -23.82
C PRO A 23 -0.25 -5.51 -25.25
N SER A 24 -1.06 -4.52 -25.67
CA SER A 24 -1.02 -3.94 -27.03
C SER A 24 -0.01 -2.81 -27.18
N LYS A 25 0.50 -2.24 -26.10
CA LYS A 25 1.39 -1.07 -26.09
C LYS A 25 2.87 -1.42 -26.02
N GLU A 26 3.23 -2.63 -25.53
CA GLU A 26 4.60 -2.97 -25.18
C GLU A 26 5.22 -3.94 -26.22
N GLY A 27 6.41 -3.59 -26.71
CA GLY A 27 7.24 -4.48 -27.56
C GLY A 27 7.91 -5.60 -26.74
N GLY A 28 8.66 -6.50 -27.41
CA GLY A 28 9.46 -7.52 -26.74
C GLY A 28 10.78 -6.97 -26.14
N LEU A 29 11.36 -7.71 -25.20
CA LEU A 29 12.73 -7.50 -24.75
C LEU A 29 13.71 -7.84 -25.88
N SER A 30 14.86 -7.17 -25.95
CA SER A 30 15.91 -7.56 -26.89
C SER A 30 16.54 -8.89 -26.46
N LYS A 31 17.05 -9.63 -27.45
CA LYS A 31 17.72 -10.90 -27.22
C LYS A 31 18.91 -10.74 -26.27
N GLU A 32 19.73 -9.71 -26.48
CA GLU A 32 20.92 -9.42 -25.68
C GLU A 32 20.55 -9.18 -24.20
N LEU A 33 19.43 -8.49 -23.95
CA LEU A 33 18.94 -8.24 -22.60
C LEU A 33 18.48 -9.55 -21.94
N CYS A 34 17.74 -10.39 -22.68
CA CYS A 34 17.26 -11.69 -22.17
C CYS A 34 18.42 -12.64 -21.85
N GLU A 35 19.48 -12.65 -22.68
CA GLU A 35 20.67 -13.49 -22.50
C GLU A 35 21.57 -13.01 -21.35
N SER A 36 21.62 -11.71 -21.07
CA SER A 36 22.44 -11.12 -20.00
C SER A 36 21.78 -11.12 -18.62
N ALA A 37 20.49 -11.35 -18.54
CA ALA A 37 19.71 -11.24 -17.30
C ALA A 37 19.89 -12.44 -16.37
N ASP A 38 19.97 -12.17 -15.07
CA ASP A 38 19.75 -13.20 -14.04
C ASP A 38 18.24 -13.38 -13.81
N TRP A 39 17.64 -14.34 -14.51
CA TRP A 39 16.21 -14.65 -14.41
C TRP A 39 15.80 -15.16 -13.01
N ASN A 40 16.72 -15.69 -12.21
CA ASN A 40 16.42 -16.00 -10.81
C ASN A 40 16.22 -14.72 -9.99
N GLU A 41 17.06 -13.70 -10.23
CA GLU A 41 16.89 -12.41 -9.54
C GLU A 41 15.65 -11.66 -10.05
N VAL A 42 15.29 -11.75 -11.34
CA VAL A 42 14.00 -11.24 -11.87
C VAL A 42 12.82 -11.86 -11.12
N PHE A 43 12.84 -13.19 -10.97
CA PHE A 43 11.82 -13.91 -10.19
C PHE A 43 11.78 -13.44 -8.73
N LEU A 44 12.93 -13.38 -8.06
CA LEU A 44 13.03 -12.97 -6.66
C LEU A 44 12.58 -11.51 -6.47
N GLU A 45 12.92 -10.61 -7.40
CA GLU A 45 12.45 -9.22 -7.34
C GLU A 45 10.94 -9.13 -7.50
N SER A 46 10.34 -9.90 -8.40
CA SER A 46 8.88 -9.96 -8.55
C SER A 46 8.17 -10.41 -7.26
N LEU A 47 8.79 -11.34 -6.51
CA LEU A 47 8.30 -11.76 -5.18
C LEU A 47 8.38 -10.64 -4.15
N ARG A 48 9.55 -9.97 -4.08
CA ARG A 48 9.80 -8.87 -3.12
C ARG A 48 8.84 -7.71 -3.34
N GLN A 49 8.37 -7.54 -4.57
CA GLN A 49 7.43 -6.49 -4.97
C GLN A 49 5.95 -6.93 -4.96
N ALA A 50 5.68 -8.17 -4.56
CA ALA A 50 4.33 -8.80 -4.52
C ALA A 50 3.59 -8.81 -5.87
N VAL A 51 4.33 -9.01 -6.96
CA VAL A 51 3.80 -9.06 -8.35
C VAL A 51 4.18 -10.34 -9.11
N PRO A 52 4.45 -11.49 -8.44
CA PRO A 52 5.04 -12.66 -9.13
C PRO A 52 4.13 -13.26 -10.19
N ILE A 53 2.81 -13.26 -10.00
CA ILE A 53 1.87 -13.84 -10.96
C ILE A 53 1.73 -12.98 -12.23
N MET A 54 1.68 -11.64 -12.08
CA MET A 54 1.64 -10.71 -13.21
C MET A 54 2.95 -10.77 -14.02
N ALA A 55 4.08 -10.80 -13.32
CA ALA A 55 5.39 -10.89 -13.97
C ALA A 55 5.58 -12.25 -14.65
N PHE A 56 5.15 -13.37 -14.03
CA PHE A 56 5.26 -14.71 -14.61
C PHE A 56 4.46 -14.87 -15.90
N ASP A 57 3.24 -14.33 -15.92
CA ASP A 57 2.38 -14.41 -17.10
C ASP A 57 3.07 -13.82 -18.34
N SER A 58 3.71 -12.67 -18.20
CA SER A 58 4.49 -12.06 -19.29
C SER A 58 5.85 -12.73 -19.50
N ALA A 59 6.49 -13.24 -18.43
CA ALA A 59 7.77 -13.93 -18.52
C ALA A 59 7.69 -15.24 -19.29
N ALA A 60 6.51 -15.86 -19.36
CA ALA A 60 6.29 -17.09 -20.13
C ALA A 60 6.63 -16.93 -21.64
N GLU A 61 6.55 -15.71 -22.19
CA GLU A 61 6.96 -15.40 -23.56
C GLU A 61 8.48 -15.52 -23.76
N TYR A 62 9.28 -15.44 -22.69
CA TYR A 62 10.74 -15.52 -22.67
C TYR A 62 11.24 -16.86 -22.13
N ARG A 63 10.41 -17.91 -22.23
CA ARG A 63 10.69 -19.24 -21.69
C ARG A 63 12.04 -19.81 -22.08
N GLU A 64 12.51 -19.53 -23.27
CA GLU A 64 13.79 -20.04 -23.81
C GLU A 64 15.03 -19.52 -23.07
N TYR A 65 14.93 -18.35 -22.40
CA TYR A 65 16.01 -17.74 -21.60
C TYR A 65 15.96 -18.13 -20.13
N ILE A 66 14.86 -18.75 -19.68
CA ILE A 66 14.62 -19.10 -18.27
C ILE A 66 14.94 -20.58 -18.06
N SER A 67 15.87 -20.90 -17.14
CA SER A 67 16.15 -22.30 -16.82
C SER A 67 14.90 -23.05 -16.34
N GLU A 68 14.83 -24.36 -16.59
CA GLU A 68 13.69 -25.18 -16.16
C GLU A 68 13.42 -25.07 -14.67
N GLU A 69 14.47 -25.07 -13.84
CA GLU A 69 14.36 -24.96 -12.39
C GLU A 69 13.68 -23.65 -11.98
N ILE A 70 14.13 -22.51 -12.51
CA ILE A 70 13.58 -21.19 -12.21
C ILE A 70 12.13 -21.09 -12.70
N PHE A 71 11.87 -21.56 -13.91
CA PHE A 71 10.53 -21.55 -14.49
C PHE A 71 9.54 -22.35 -13.64
N GLN A 72 9.89 -23.56 -13.22
CA GLN A 72 9.04 -24.39 -12.37
C GLN A 72 8.81 -23.76 -10.99
N ARG A 73 9.84 -23.18 -10.38
CA ARG A 73 9.70 -22.47 -9.11
C ARG A 73 8.74 -21.28 -9.23
N TRP A 74 8.86 -20.52 -10.33
CA TRP A 74 8.00 -19.36 -10.57
C TRP A 74 6.55 -19.77 -10.84
N LEU A 75 6.37 -20.80 -11.68
CA LEU A 75 5.06 -21.41 -11.95
C LEU A 75 4.37 -21.88 -10.66
N MET A 76 5.09 -22.64 -9.82
CA MET A 76 4.54 -23.11 -8.54
C MET A 76 4.18 -21.95 -7.62
N THR A 77 5.01 -20.91 -7.56
CA THR A 77 4.76 -19.72 -6.75
C THR A 77 3.52 -18.97 -7.25
N SER A 78 3.40 -18.80 -8.57
CA SER A 78 2.23 -18.16 -9.19
C SER A 78 0.95 -18.98 -8.94
N GLY A 79 1.04 -20.30 -9.00
CA GLY A 79 -0.05 -21.20 -8.63
C GLY A 79 -0.48 -21.05 -7.16
N ASN A 80 0.48 -20.92 -6.24
CA ASN A 80 0.18 -20.67 -4.81
C ASN A 80 -0.48 -19.30 -4.58
N VAL A 81 -0.05 -18.27 -5.31
CA VAL A 81 -0.70 -16.94 -5.26
C VAL A 81 -2.12 -17.04 -5.79
N PHE A 82 -2.33 -17.72 -6.91
CA PHE A 82 -3.67 -17.93 -7.46
C PHE A 82 -4.60 -18.65 -6.47
N GLN A 83 -4.15 -19.75 -5.86
CA GLN A 83 -4.90 -20.45 -4.82
C GLN A 83 -5.20 -19.57 -3.60
N THR A 84 -4.27 -18.67 -3.24
CA THR A 84 -4.50 -17.72 -2.16
C THR A 84 -5.56 -16.70 -2.57
N ASN A 85 -5.51 -16.19 -3.81
CA ASN A 85 -6.53 -15.29 -4.36
C ASN A 85 -7.93 -15.94 -4.30
N GLU A 86 -8.07 -17.21 -4.70
CA GLU A 86 -9.34 -17.95 -4.63
C GLU A 86 -9.87 -18.05 -3.20
N ARG A 87 -9.00 -18.37 -2.23
CA ARG A 87 -9.38 -18.46 -0.80
C ARG A 87 -9.83 -17.12 -0.25
N VAL A 88 -9.11 -16.04 -0.54
CA VAL A 88 -9.45 -14.68 -0.08
C VAL A 88 -10.75 -14.21 -0.74
N ALA A 89 -10.92 -14.46 -2.04
CA ALA A 89 -12.15 -14.15 -2.77
C ALA A 89 -13.37 -14.90 -2.22
N GLN A 90 -13.21 -16.19 -1.90
CA GLN A 90 -14.26 -16.98 -1.27
C GLN A 90 -14.63 -16.45 0.11
N ALA A 91 -13.63 -16.08 0.94
CA ALA A 91 -13.86 -15.47 2.25
C ALA A 91 -14.59 -14.11 2.14
N GLN A 92 -14.23 -13.28 1.14
CA GLN A 92 -14.96 -12.05 0.85
C GLN A 92 -16.42 -12.32 0.43
N LYS A 93 -16.65 -13.27 -0.46
CA LYS A 93 -18.01 -13.64 -0.89
C LYS A 93 -18.89 -14.08 0.29
N GLU A 94 -18.33 -14.88 1.20
CA GLU A 94 -19.04 -15.30 2.41
C GLU A 94 -19.29 -14.15 3.38
N LEU A 95 -18.31 -13.22 3.53
CA LEU A 95 -18.47 -12.00 4.31
C LEU A 95 -19.59 -11.13 3.76
N VAL A 96 -19.59 -10.89 2.46
CA VAL A 96 -20.61 -10.10 1.75
C VAL A 96 -22.00 -10.69 1.99
N ALA A 97 -22.16 -12.01 1.80
CA ALA A 97 -23.44 -12.69 2.04
C ALA A 97 -23.94 -12.55 3.49
N ILE A 98 -23.01 -12.55 4.48
CA ILE A 98 -23.36 -12.33 5.89
C ILE A 98 -23.86 -10.90 6.12
N LEU A 99 -23.16 -9.89 5.57
CA LEU A 99 -23.50 -8.50 5.75
C LEU A 99 -24.82 -8.13 5.07
N GLU A 100 -25.00 -8.58 3.83
CA GLU A 100 -26.22 -8.33 3.04
C GLU A 100 -27.46 -8.98 3.67
N LYS A 101 -27.33 -10.23 4.15
CA LYS A 101 -28.41 -10.94 4.83
C LYS A 101 -28.95 -10.19 6.07
N GLU A 102 -28.03 -9.55 6.79
CA GLU A 102 -28.37 -8.81 8.02
C GLU A 102 -28.61 -7.31 7.76
N GLY A 103 -28.56 -6.88 6.49
CA GLY A 103 -28.88 -5.51 6.06
C GLY A 103 -27.82 -4.47 6.41
N TYR A 104 -26.59 -4.87 6.65
CA TYR A 104 -25.49 -3.91 6.91
C TYR A 104 -24.97 -3.31 5.61
N ARG A 105 -24.79 -1.98 5.59
CA ARG A 105 -24.03 -1.30 4.53
C ARG A 105 -22.54 -1.57 4.70
N TYR A 106 -21.87 -1.81 3.60
CA TYR A 106 -20.43 -2.08 3.58
C TYR A 106 -19.80 -1.61 2.28
N LEU A 107 -18.48 -1.43 2.30
CA LEU A 107 -17.65 -1.24 1.10
C LEU A 107 -16.41 -2.10 1.20
N ILE A 108 -16.06 -2.80 0.14
CA ILE A 108 -14.75 -3.42 -0.01
C ILE A 108 -13.79 -2.34 -0.47
N LEU A 109 -12.78 -2.02 0.35
CA LEU A 109 -11.90 -0.85 0.15
C LEU A 109 -10.75 -1.10 -0.81
N LYS A 110 -10.17 -2.30 -0.76
CA LYS A 110 -8.95 -2.70 -1.48
C LYS A 110 -9.13 -4.11 -2.06
N GLY A 111 -8.05 -4.86 -2.27
CA GLY A 111 -8.16 -6.25 -2.70
C GLY A 111 -8.89 -6.37 -4.04
N LEU A 112 -10.04 -7.03 -4.06
CA LEU A 112 -10.86 -7.21 -5.26
C LEU A 112 -11.45 -5.90 -5.79
N ALA A 113 -11.65 -4.88 -4.94
CA ALA A 113 -12.09 -3.56 -5.40
C ALA A 113 -11.02 -2.89 -6.28
N ALA A 114 -9.75 -2.94 -5.90
CA ALA A 114 -8.65 -2.47 -6.75
C ALA A 114 -8.45 -3.36 -7.97
N ALA A 115 -8.56 -4.70 -7.80
CA ALA A 115 -8.46 -5.65 -8.91
C ALA A 115 -9.47 -5.39 -10.03
N SER A 116 -10.63 -4.82 -9.71
CA SER A 116 -11.67 -4.51 -10.71
C SER A 116 -11.24 -3.51 -11.80
N TYR A 117 -10.14 -2.80 -11.61
CA TYR A 117 -9.57 -1.90 -12.62
C TYR A 117 -8.54 -2.58 -13.52
N TYR A 118 -8.05 -3.77 -13.14
CA TYR A 118 -7.05 -4.50 -13.90
C TYR A 118 -7.64 -5.10 -15.18
N PRO A 119 -6.82 -5.24 -16.24
CA PRO A 119 -7.24 -5.98 -17.45
C PRO A 119 -7.59 -7.44 -17.13
N ARG A 120 -6.86 -8.02 -16.17
CA ARG A 120 -7.04 -9.39 -15.66
C ARG A 120 -7.04 -9.35 -14.13
N PRO A 121 -8.22 -9.18 -13.50
CA PRO A 121 -8.37 -9.05 -12.05
C PRO A 121 -7.77 -10.21 -11.25
N GLU A 122 -7.79 -11.42 -11.80
CA GLU A 122 -7.28 -12.65 -11.20
C GLU A 122 -5.76 -12.66 -10.97
N PHE A 123 -5.01 -11.81 -11.68
CA PHE A 123 -3.55 -11.73 -11.54
C PHE A 123 -3.09 -10.72 -10.49
N ARG A 124 -4.00 -9.92 -9.95
CA ARG A 124 -3.68 -9.07 -8.82
C ARG A 124 -3.62 -9.91 -7.55
N GLY A 125 -2.42 -10.02 -6.91
CA GLY A 125 -2.24 -10.77 -5.67
C GLY A 125 -3.07 -10.22 -4.51
N LEU A 126 -3.85 -11.09 -3.84
CA LEU A 126 -4.67 -10.76 -2.67
C LEU A 126 -3.97 -11.19 -1.39
N GLY A 127 -4.19 -10.47 -0.28
CA GLY A 127 -3.68 -10.79 1.06
C GLY A 127 -4.82 -10.91 2.06
N ASP A 128 -5.55 -9.85 2.22
CA ASP A 128 -6.61 -9.64 3.20
C ASP A 128 -7.87 -9.08 2.53
N VAL A 129 -8.97 -9.09 3.26
CA VAL A 129 -10.23 -8.45 2.86
C VAL A 129 -10.43 -7.22 3.73
N ASP A 130 -10.16 -6.05 3.16
CA ASP A 130 -10.43 -4.77 3.80
C ASP A 130 -11.85 -4.32 3.50
N PHE A 131 -12.67 -4.19 4.52
CA PHE A 131 -14.04 -3.72 4.35
C PHE A 131 -14.43 -2.69 5.39
N LEU A 132 -15.16 -1.68 4.96
CA LEU A 132 -15.65 -0.58 5.78
C LEU A 132 -17.12 -0.78 6.11
N VAL A 133 -17.48 -0.49 7.33
CA VAL A 133 -18.87 -0.36 7.78
C VAL A 133 -19.06 0.98 8.52
N GLU A 134 -20.30 1.33 8.85
CA GLU A 134 -20.58 2.49 9.69
C GLU A 134 -19.86 2.36 11.04
N ALA A 135 -19.22 3.44 11.49
CA ALA A 135 -18.37 3.40 12.68
C ALA A 135 -19.15 3.00 13.96
N ASP A 136 -20.42 3.39 14.07
CA ASP A 136 -21.31 3.02 15.18
C ASP A 136 -21.76 1.55 15.11
N LYS A 137 -21.73 0.93 13.94
CA LYS A 137 -22.08 -0.49 13.70
C LYS A 137 -20.93 -1.47 13.90
N THR A 138 -19.70 -0.98 14.02
CA THR A 138 -18.48 -1.82 14.13
C THR A 138 -18.58 -2.91 15.21
N LYS A 139 -19.15 -2.57 16.39
CA LYS A 139 -19.29 -3.55 17.48
C LYS A 139 -20.33 -4.63 17.18
N GLU A 140 -21.44 -4.24 16.54
CA GLU A 140 -22.50 -5.15 16.14
C GLU A 140 -22.00 -6.12 15.04
N VAL A 141 -21.39 -5.57 14.01
CA VAL A 141 -20.78 -6.36 12.93
C VAL A 141 -19.68 -7.28 13.47
N GLY A 142 -18.83 -6.81 14.39
CA GLY A 142 -17.82 -7.65 15.02
C GLY A 142 -18.41 -8.86 15.76
N LYS A 143 -19.54 -8.69 16.47
CA LYS A 143 -20.27 -9.79 17.11
C LYS A 143 -20.88 -10.74 16.06
N LEU A 144 -21.42 -10.17 14.97
CA LEU A 144 -21.98 -10.95 13.86
C LEU A 144 -20.92 -11.82 13.22
N LEU A 145 -19.72 -11.30 12.95
CA LEU A 145 -18.61 -12.08 12.40
C LEU A 145 -18.25 -13.26 13.31
N VAL A 146 -18.12 -13.02 14.63
CA VAL A 146 -17.83 -14.10 15.59
C VAL A 146 -18.93 -15.14 15.62
N LYS A 147 -20.20 -14.74 15.62
CA LYS A 147 -21.36 -15.65 15.53
C LYS A 147 -21.33 -16.53 14.28
N ASN A 148 -20.78 -16.01 13.18
CA ASN A 148 -20.63 -16.70 11.90
C ASN A 148 -19.26 -17.41 11.74
N GLY A 149 -18.55 -17.69 12.83
CA GLY A 149 -17.35 -18.51 12.85
C GLY A 149 -16.02 -17.77 12.62
N CYS A 150 -16.03 -16.44 12.52
CA CYS A 150 -14.78 -15.68 12.49
C CYS A 150 -14.15 -15.62 13.88
N LYS A 151 -12.82 -15.66 13.94
CA LYS A 151 -12.06 -15.47 15.18
C LYS A 151 -11.43 -14.09 15.18
N LYS A 152 -11.51 -13.37 16.30
CA LYS A 152 -10.80 -12.10 16.44
C LYS A 152 -9.30 -12.35 16.40
N TRP A 153 -8.56 -11.59 15.60
CA TRP A 153 -7.14 -11.75 15.34
C TRP A 153 -6.35 -10.53 15.85
N GLY A 154 -5.36 -10.77 16.72
CA GLY A 154 -4.48 -9.70 17.20
C GLY A 154 -5.15 -8.61 18.05
N CYS A 155 -4.50 -7.45 18.11
CA CYS A 155 -5.00 -6.24 18.77
C CYS A 155 -5.75 -5.35 17.77
N ALA A 156 -6.70 -4.57 18.25
CA ALA A 156 -7.32 -3.54 17.42
C ALA A 156 -6.28 -2.48 17.02
N HIS A 157 -6.27 -2.10 15.76
CA HIS A 157 -5.50 -0.99 15.23
C HIS A 157 -6.31 0.32 15.31
N GLY A 158 -5.66 1.47 15.03
CA GLY A 158 -6.31 2.77 15.14
C GLY A 158 -7.49 2.99 14.19
N HIS A 159 -7.64 2.17 13.15
CA HIS A 159 -8.64 2.31 12.09
C HIS A 159 -9.39 1.01 11.73
N HIS A 160 -8.94 -0.17 12.22
CA HIS A 160 -9.61 -1.45 11.95
C HIS A 160 -9.50 -2.46 13.11
N ILE A 161 -10.31 -3.50 13.04
CA ILE A 161 -10.26 -4.69 13.90
C ILE A 161 -10.07 -5.90 12.99
N ALA A 162 -9.01 -6.68 13.23
CA ALA A 162 -8.72 -7.85 12.42
C ALA A 162 -9.48 -9.10 12.92
N TYR A 163 -9.96 -9.88 11.97
CA TYR A 163 -10.58 -11.17 12.16
C TYR A 163 -9.93 -12.20 11.23
N GLN A 164 -10.06 -13.47 11.57
CA GLN A 164 -9.66 -14.59 10.74
C GLN A 164 -10.87 -15.46 10.45
N ARG A 165 -11.07 -15.82 9.18
CA ARG A 165 -12.05 -16.80 8.73
C ARG A 165 -11.34 -17.84 7.88
N SER A 166 -11.33 -19.10 8.32
CA SER A 166 -10.47 -20.14 7.73
C SER A 166 -9.01 -19.62 7.67
N ASP A 167 -8.42 -19.57 6.47
CA ASP A 167 -7.04 -19.09 6.26
C ASP A 167 -6.98 -17.64 5.72
N ALA A 168 -8.13 -16.93 5.66
CA ALA A 168 -8.18 -15.55 5.20
C ALA A 168 -8.28 -14.56 6.37
N HIS A 169 -7.60 -13.43 6.23
CA HIS A 169 -7.68 -12.30 7.14
C HIS A 169 -8.76 -11.32 6.66
N LEU A 170 -9.59 -10.85 7.59
CA LEU A 170 -10.65 -9.88 7.36
C LEU A 170 -10.35 -8.66 8.23
N GLU A 171 -10.22 -7.48 7.63
CA GLU A 171 -10.02 -6.23 8.35
C GLU A 171 -11.31 -5.39 8.34
N LEU A 172 -12.00 -5.40 9.48
CA LEU A 172 -13.19 -4.58 9.70
C LEU A 172 -12.76 -3.14 10.00
N HIS A 173 -12.80 -2.30 8.98
CA HIS A 173 -12.51 -0.88 9.09
C HIS A 173 -13.72 -0.10 9.62
N PHE A 174 -13.46 0.87 10.48
CA PHE A 174 -14.38 1.91 10.91
C PHE A 174 -13.89 3.30 10.48
N GLU A 175 -12.68 3.38 9.92
CA GLU A 175 -12.08 4.54 9.30
C GLU A 175 -11.09 4.08 8.20
N VAL A 176 -10.91 4.88 7.16
CA VAL A 176 -9.93 4.61 6.10
C VAL A 176 -8.51 4.76 6.68
N ALA A 177 -7.61 3.86 6.31
CA ALA A 177 -6.21 3.93 6.70
C ALA A 177 -5.50 5.14 6.05
N GLY A 178 -4.53 5.72 6.76
CA GLY A 178 -3.69 6.80 6.20
C GLY A 178 -4.28 8.21 6.32
N ILE A 179 -5.42 8.39 6.97
CA ILE A 179 -5.96 9.73 7.26
C ILE A 179 -5.02 10.45 8.22
N PRO A 180 -4.52 11.66 7.88
CA PRO A 180 -3.63 12.41 8.74
C PRO A 180 -4.34 12.98 9.96
N TYR A 181 -3.59 13.46 10.95
CA TYR A 181 -4.13 14.24 12.04
C TYR A 181 -4.29 15.73 11.65
N GLY A 182 -5.06 16.47 12.46
CA GLY A 182 -5.27 17.90 12.27
C GLY A 182 -6.24 18.25 11.14
N ASP A 183 -6.15 19.47 10.65
CA ASP A 183 -7.12 20.05 9.69
C ASP A 183 -7.27 19.24 8.40
N ALA A 184 -6.17 18.74 7.84
CA ALA A 184 -6.20 17.90 6.64
C ALA A 184 -7.02 16.61 6.91
N GLY A 185 -6.81 15.99 8.07
CA GLY A 185 -7.57 14.79 8.45
C GLY A 185 -9.06 15.05 8.65
N GLU A 186 -9.42 16.17 9.28
CA GLU A 186 -10.83 16.55 9.43
C GLU A 186 -11.51 16.77 8.06
N ARG A 187 -10.81 17.39 7.10
CA ARG A 187 -11.32 17.57 5.72
C ARG A 187 -11.47 16.23 5.00
N VAL A 188 -10.49 15.31 5.16
CA VAL A 188 -10.57 13.95 4.59
C VAL A 188 -11.78 13.21 5.17
N ARG A 189 -12.01 13.27 6.47
CA ARG A 189 -13.20 12.67 7.11
C ARG A 189 -14.50 13.26 6.59
N ALA A 190 -14.54 14.58 6.43
CA ALA A 190 -15.71 15.28 5.88
C ALA A 190 -15.97 14.86 4.42
N PHE A 191 -14.95 14.73 3.59
CA PHE A 191 -15.06 14.27 2.22
C PHE A 191 -15.56 12.82 2.15
N LEU A 192 -15.04 11.92 2.97
CA LEU A 192 -15.40 10.50 2.99
C LEU A 192 -16.72 10.19 3.73
N LYS A 193 -17.37 11.20 4.31
CA LYS A 193 -18.54 11.00 5.17
C LYS A 193 -19.66 10.20 4.50
N ASP A 194 -19.95 10.52 3.23
CA ASP A 194 -21.06 9.92 2.48
C ASP A 194 -20.60 8.75 1.57
N MET A 195 -19.34 8.31 1.72
CA MET A 195 -18.77 7.25 0.88
C MET A 195 -19.55 5.94 0.93
N LEU A 196 -20.06 5.56 2.13
CA LEU A 196 -20.87 4.35 2.30
C LEU A 196 -22.25 4.42 1.62
N GLU A 197 -22.77 5.63 1.37
CA GLU A 197 -24.07 5.82 0.71
C GLU A 197 -23.98 5.74 -0.81
N GLY A 198 -22.80 6.05 -1.38
CA GLY A 198 -22.54 6.14 -2.83
C GLY A 198 -21.70 5.03 -3.42
N GLY A 199 -21.71 3.82 -2.85
CA GLY A 199 -20.90 2.72 -3.35
C GLY A 199 -21.30 2.23 -4.74
N ARG A 200 -20.31 1.85 -5.57
CA ARG A 200 -20.54 1.21 -6.88
C ARG A 200 -20.62 -0.30 -6.75
N LYS A 201 -21.51 -0.92 -7.52
CA LYS A 201 -21.57 -2.38 -7.63
C LYS A 201 -20.43 -2.87 -8.54
N VAL A 202 -19.73 -3.88 -8.09
CA VAL A 202 -18.65 -4.56 -8.83
C VAL A 202 -19.08 -6.01 -9.03
N ALA A 203 -19.03 -6.46 -10.28
CA ALA A 203 -19.28 -7.85 -10.65
C ALA A 203 -17.96 -8.45 -11.18
N LEU A 204 -17.43 -9.45 -10.46
CA LEU A 204 -16.28 -10.24 -10.88
C LEU A 204 -16.66 -11.72 -10.94
N SER A 205 -15.88 -12.54 -11.63
CA SER A 205 -16.07 -14.00 -11.67
C SER A 205 -16.08 -14.63 -10.26
N THR A 206 -15.42 -14.00 -9.31
CA THR A 206 -15.34 -14.43 -7.91
C THR A 206 -16.54 -14.04 -7.05
N GLY A 207 -17.43 -13.19 -7.54
CA GLY A 207 -18.65 -12.73 -6.88
C GLY A 207 -18.87 -11.21 -6.97
N ASP A 208 -20.10 -10.82 -6.66
CA ASP A 208 -20.52 -9.42 -6.65
C ASP A 208 -20.29 -8.80 -5.27
N PHE A 209 -20.01 -7.51 -5.23
CA PHE A 209 -19.82 -6.73 -4.00
C PHE A 209 -19.99 -5.23 -4.26
N VAL A 210 -19.94 -4.44 -3.18
CA VAL A 210 -19.98 -2.97 -3.25
C VAL A 210 -18.59 -2.42 -2.91
N ALA A 211 -18.07 -1.53 -3.77
CA ALA A 211 -16.82 -0.79 -3.57
C ALA A 211 -17.10 0.72 -3.50
N PRO A 212 -16.16 1.54 -3.00
CA PRO A 212 -16.28 2.99 -3.13
C PRO A 212 -16.45 3.40 -4.60
N ASN A 213 -17.26 4.43 -4.89
CA ASN A 213 -17.25 5.01 -6.22
C ASN A 213 -15.90 5.72 -6.49
N GLU A 214 -15.63 6.05 -7.75
CA GLU A 214 -14.28 6.41 -8.22
C GLU A 214 -13.62 7.58 -7.48
N PRO A 215 -14.27 8.73 -7.18
CA PRO A 215 -13.62 9.82 -6.46
C PRO A 215 -13.15 9.40 -5.06
N TYR A 216 -13.99 8.68 -4.34
CA TYR A 216 -13.62 8.15 -3.02
C TYR A 216 -12.57 7.05 -3.11
N HIS A 217 -12.71 6.13 -4.09
CA HIS A 217 -11.75 5.04 -4.25
C HIS A 217 -10.36 5.55 -4.62
N GLY A 218 -10.26 6.54 -5.50
CA GLY A 218 -8.99 7.20 -5.82
C GLY A 218 -8.32 7.78 -4.58
N LEU A 219 -9.08 8.46 -3.71
CA LEU A 219 -8.55 8.97 -2.44
C LEU A 219 -8.13 7.85 -1.50
N VAL A 220 -8.93 6.77 -1.37
CA VAL A 220 -8.58 5.60 -0.55
C VAL A 220 -7.26 4.97 -1.01
N LEU A 221 -7.06 4.80 -2.31
CA LEU A 221 -5.80 4.26 -2.86
C LEU A 221 -4.61 5.18 -2.58
N LEU A 222 -4.75 6.49 -2.76
CA LEU A 222 -3.69 7.47 -2.46
C LEU A 222 -3.32 7.47 -0.97
N LEU A 223 -4.31 7.51 -0.08
CA LEU A 223 -4.11 7.46 1.37
C LEU A 223 -3.44 6.15 1.80
N HIS A 224 -3.83 5.03 1.19
CA HIS A 224 -3.23 3.75 1.48
C HIS A 224 -1.77 3.67 1.02
N MET A 225 -1.47 4.13 -0.20
CA MET A 225 -0.10 4.16 -0.71
C MET A 225 0.81 5.05 0.15
N GLN A 226 0.35 6.28 0.50
CA GLN A 226 1.15 7.16 1.34
C GLN A 226 1.36 6.57 2.75
N HIS A 227 0.33 5.91 3.31
CA HIS A 227 0.44 5.25 4.61
C HIS A 227 1.55 4.19 4.63
N HIS A 228 1.61 3.34 3.60
CA HIS A 228 2.66 2.34 3.48
C HIS A 228 4.01 2.96 3.14
N MET A 229 4.05 3.94 2.25
CA MET A 229 5.28 4.64 1.89
C MET A 229 5.94 5.32 3.08
N LEU A 230 5.18 6.02 3.92
CA LEU A 230 5.68 6.61 5.17
C LEU A 230 5.88 5.58 6.29
N GLY A 231 5.30 4.40 6.17
CA GLY A 231 5.36 3.31 7.12
C GLY A 231 6.41 2.26 6.76
N GLU A 232 5.93 1.07 6.49
CA GLU A 232 6.78 -0.12 6.33
C GLU A 232 7.49 -0.18 4.98
N GLY A 233 6.90 0.37 3.93
CA GLY A 233 7.39 0.39 2.56
C GLY A 233 6.29 0.09 1.55
N LEU A 234 6.41 0.69 0.38
CA LEU A 234 5.51 0.52 -0.75
C LEU A 234 6.09 -0.52 -1.71
N GLY A 235 5.28 -1.44 -2.23
CA GLY A 235 5.68 -2.36 -3.29
C GLY A 235 5.05 -2.00 -4.64
N LEU A 236 5.59 -2.56 -5.74
CA LEU A 236 5.07 -2.34 -7.09
C LEU A 236 3.59 -2.72 -7.23
N ARG A 237 3.09 -3.67 -6.43
CA ARG A 237 1.66 -4.01 -6.43
C ARG A 237 0.77 -2.80 -6.19
N HIS A 238 1.12 -1.94 -5.23
CA HIS A 238 0.34 -0.73 -4.94
C HIS A 238 0.44 0.30 -6.07
N LEU A 239 1.63 0.39 -6.69
CA LEU A 239 1.82 1.25 -7.86
C LEU A 239 0.99 0.74 -9.05
N CYS A 240 0.90 -0.59 -9.25
CA CYS A 240 0.01 -1.19 -10.26
C CYS A 240 -1.47 -0.93 -9.96
N ASP A 241 -1.90 -0.97 -8.68
CA ASP A 241 -3.28 -0.63 -8.29
C ASP A 241 -3.62 0.80 -8.73
N TRP A 242 -2.71 1.75 -8.48
CA TRP A 242 -2.87 3.14 -8.88
C TRP A 242 -2.83 3.32 -10.40
N ALA A 243 -1.88 2.66 -11.08
CA ALA A 243 -1.75 2.67 -12.53
C ALA A 243 -3.04 2.22 -13.24
N CYS A 244 -3.60 1.08 -12.79
CA CYS A 244 -4.85 0.55 -13.34
C CYS A 244 -6.05 1.46 -13.05
N PHE A 245 -6.13 2.05 -11.85
CA PHE A 245 -7.15 3.02 -11.51
C PHE A 245 -7.10 4.24 -12.43
N VAL A 246 -5.93 4.87 -12.58
CA VAL A 246 -5.74 6.05 -13.45
C VAL A 246 -6.07 5.72 -14.90
N GLU A 247 -5.52 4.63 -15.45
CA GLU A 247 -5.77 4.25 -16.86
C GLU A 247 -7.25 3.99 -17.12
N ARG A 248 -7.95 3.33 -16.20
CA ARG A 248 -9.37 2.98 -16.36
C ARG A 248 -10.30 4.17 -16.22
N THR A 249 -9.89 5.20 -15.49
CA THR A 249 -10.73 6.37 -15.17
C THR A 249 -10.21 7.66 -15.79
N ALA A 250 -9.20 7.61 -16.66
CA ALA A 250 -8.49 8.79 -17.19
C ALA A 250 -9.41 9.88 -17.77
N ASN A 251 -10.52 9.48 -18.40
CA ASN A 251 -11.45 10.39 -19.06
C ASN A 251 -12.67 10.76 -18.20
N GLU A 252 -12.72 10.33 -16.96
CA GLU A 252 -13.87 10.57 -16.09
C GLU A 252 -13.86 12.00 -15.51
N PRO A 253 -14.98 12.71 -15.53
CA PRO A 253 -15.04 14.11 -15.13
C PRO A 253 -14.73 14.33 -13.64
N PHE A 254 -14.92 13.34 -12.79
CA PHE A 254 -14.64 13.47 -11.36
C PHE A 254 -13.19 13.88 -11.03
N TRP A 255 -12.24 13.61 -11.93
CA TRP A 255 -10.87 14.06 -11.75
C TRP A 255 -10.81 15.58 -11.60
N GLN A 256 -11.40 16.32 -12.53
CA GLN A 256 -11.37 17.78 -12.52
C GLN A 256 -12.41 18.39 -11.58
N GLU A 257 -13.56 17.75 -11.45
CA GLU A 257 -14.70 18.30 -10.69
C GLU A 257 -14.60 18.04 -9.18
N THR A 258 -13.97 16.93 -8.79
CA THR A 258 -14.04 16.46 -7.39
C THR A 258 -12.67 16.11 -6.81
N LEU A 259 -11.93 15.14 -7.39
CA LEU A 259 -10.76 14.57 -6.74
C LEU A 259 -9.56 15.52 -6.76
N LEU A 260 -9.20 16.11 -7.91
CA LEU A 260 -8.03 17.00 -7.99
C LEU A 260 -8.20 18.29 -7.17
N PRO A 261 -9.36 18.98 -7.19
CA PRO A 261 -9.59 20.10 -6.30
C PRO A 261 -9.40 19.72 -4.83
N PHE A 262 -9.93 18.56 -4.44
CA PHE A 262 -9.84 18.09 -3.07
C PHE A 262 -8.41 17.71 -2.65
N VAL A 263 -7.66 16.97 -3.46
CA VAL A 263 -6.26 16.61 -3.12
C VAL A 263 -5.34 17.83 -3.09
N LYS A 264 -5.64 18.90 -3.88
CA LYS A 264 -4.96 20.20 -3.77
C LYS A 264 -5.28 20.88 -2.45
N GLU A 265 -6.55 20.91 -2.06
CA GLU A 265 -7.00 21.51 -0.80
C GLU A 265 -6.32 20.89 0.43
N ILE A 266 -6.14 19.57 0.44
CA ILE A 266 -5.50 18.86 1.56
C ILE A 266 -3.98 18.76 1.45
N GLY A 267 -3.35 19.31 0.38
CA GLY A 267 -1.89 19.26 0.17
C GLY A 267 -1.36 17.88 -0.24
N LEU A 268 -2.15 17.09 -0.97
CA LEU A 268 -1.76 15.77 -1.45
C LEU A 268 -1.52 15.74 -2.98
N PHE A 269 -1.63 16.89 -3.65
CA PHE A 269 -1.57 16.96 -5.11
C PHE A 269 -0.20 16.59 -5.67
N THR A 270 0.90 17.12 -5.11
CA THR A 270 2.27 16.82 -5.56
C THR A 270 2.54 15.31 -5.47
N TYR A 271 2.15 14.69 -4.35
CA TYR A 271 2.24 13.24 -4.19
C TYR A 271 1.46 12.48 -5.28
N ALA A 272 0.19 12.86 -5.50
CA ALA A 272 -0.65 12.22 -6.51
C ALA A 272 -0.06 12.38 -7.93
N ALA A 273 0.46 13.57 -8.26
CA ALA A 273 1.08 13.85 -9.56
C ALA A 273 2.35 13.02 -9.79
N VAL A 274 3.24 12.97 -8.79
CA VAL A 274 4.48 12.18 -8.86
C VAL A 274 4.16 10.68 -8.99
N MET A 275 3.25 10.15 -8.18
CA MET A 275 2.86 8.73 -8.29
C MET A 275 2.25 8.40 -9.64
N THR A 276 1.45 9.28 -10.21
CA THR A 276 0.84 9.11 -11.53
C THR A 276 1.88 9.19 -12.65
N LYS A 277 2.78 10.16 -12.61
CA LYS A 277 3.89 10.28 -13.57
C LYS A 277 4.82 9.07 -13.48
N THR A 278 5.11 8.56 -12.27
CA THR A 278 5.87 7.32 -12.07
C THR A 278 5.21 6.13 -12.75
N CYS A 279 3.88 5.98 -12.63
CA CYS A 279 3.14 4.96 -13.37
C CYS A 279 3.26 5.13 -14.89
N ALA A 280 3.18 6.37 -15.38
CA ALA A 280 3.31 6.66 -16.81
C ALA A 280 4.71 6.30 -17.35
N LEU A 281 5.76 6.74 -16.66
CA LEU A 281 7.14 6.48 -17.06
C LEU A 281 7.49 4.99 -17.01
N TYR A 282 7.13 4.32 -15.93
CA TYR A 282 7.68 3.00 -15.62
C TYR A 282 6.69 1.84 -15.80
N LEU A 283 5.37 2.08 -15.79
CA LEU A 283 4.34 1.06 -15.99
C LEU A 283 3.53 1.23 -17.28
N GLY A 284 3.81 2.27 -18.09
CA GLY A 284 3.17 2.47 -19.40
C GLY A 284 1.74 3.02 -19.34
N THR A 285 1.30 3.49 -18.18
CA THR A 285 0.01 4.16 -17.99
C THR A 285 -0.04 5.46 -18.79
N THR A 286 -1.18 5.81 -19.36
CA THR A 286 -1.36 7.10 -20.02
C THR A 286 -1.19 8.23 -19.01
N CYS A 287 -0.25 9.16 -19.26
CA CYS A 287 -0.03 10.30 -18.38
C CYS A 287 -1.10 11.36 -18.60
N PRO A 288 -1.96 11.67 -17.63
CA PRO A 288 -2.91 12.76 -17.76
C PRO A 288 -2.20 14.12 -17.62
N ASP A 289 -2.75 15.17 -18.26
CA ASP A 289 -2.15 16.51 -18.29
C ASP A 289 -1.82 17.06 -16.88
N TRP A 290 -2.67 16.79 -15.90
CA TRP A 290 -2.46 17.28 -14.54
C TRP A 290 -1.23 16.68 -13.82
N ALA A 291 -0.69 15.56 -14.31
CA ALA A 291 0.50 14.92 -13.77
C ALA A 291 1.74 15.11 -14.69
N ALA A 292 1.57 15.71 -15.87
CA ALA A 292 2.63 15.79 -16.88
C ALA A 292 3.87 16.56 -16.42
N ASP A 293 3.68 17.58 -15.60
CA ASP A 293 4.76 18.48 -15.10
C ASP A 293 5.44 17.95 -13.82
N ALA A 294 5.06 16.77 -13.31
CA ALA A 294 5.75 16.20 -12.16
C ALA A 294 7.22 15.91 -12.48
N ASP A 295 8.11 16.15 -11.51
CA ASP A 295 9.55 16.01 -11.66
C ASP A 295 9.95 14.54 -11.87
N GLU A 296 10.56 14.24 -13.02
CA GLU A 296 10.97 12.87 -13.40
C GLU A 296 12.10 12.34 -12.51
N GLN A 297 12.97 13.21 -11.98
CA GLN A 297 14.00 12.80 -11.04
C GLN A 297 13.37 12.33 -9.71
N VAL A 298 12.33 13.02 -9.24
CA VAL A 298 11.59 12.60 -8.04
C VAL A 298 10.84 11.30 -8.30
N CYS A 299 10.30 11.11 -9.51
CA CYS A 299 9.68 9.83 -9.91
C CYS A 299 10.68 8.66 -9.86
N ALA A 300 11.90 8.87 -10.35
CA ALA A 300 12.96 7.86 -10.30
C ALA A 300 13.37 7.54 -8.85
N GLU A 301 13.55 8.56 -8.00
CA GLU A 301 13.88 8.38 -6.59
C GLU A 301 12.78 7.63 -5.82
N VAL A 302 11.51 7.90 -6.11
CA VAL A 302 10.36 7.18 -5.53
C VAL A 302 10.39 5.71 -5.95
N LEU A 303 10.64 5.43 -7.23
CA LEU A 303 10.70 4.04 -7.72
C LEU A 303 11.92 3.30 -7.15
N ASP A 304 13.05 3.97 -6.98
CA ASP A 304 14.25 3.42 -6.32
C ASP A 304 13.96 3.09 -4.83
N ASP A 305 13.22 3.97 -4.12
CA ASP A 305 12.76 3.69 -2.75
C ASP A 305 11.86 2.45 -2.69
N ILE A 306 10.96 2.28 -3.66
CA ILE A 306 10.11 1.10 -3.80
C ILE A 306 10.95 -0.16 -4.02
N PHE A 307 11.92 -0.13 -4.91
CA PHE A 307 12.82 -1.26 -5.16
C PHE A 307 13.71 -1.60 -3.97
N LYS A 308 14.20 -0.61 -3.24
CA LYS A 308 15.01 -0.80 -2.03
C LYS A 308 14.20 -1.40 -0.88
N GLY A 309 12.97 -0.94 -0.69
CA GLY A 309 12.09 -1.38 0.40
C GLY A 309 11.42 -2.73 0.15
N GLY A 310 10.91 -2.93 -1.05
CA GLY A 310 10.01 -4.03 -1.36
C GLY A 310 8.64 -3.89 -0.68
N ASN A 311 7.73 -4.79 -0.99
CA ASN A 311 6.38 -4.77 -0.44
C ASN A 311 6.40 -4.92 1.09
N PHE A 312 5.84 -3.95 1.80
CA PHE A 312 5.84 -3.86 3.26
C PHE A 312 7.24 -3.91 3.90
N GLY A 313 8.26 -3.39 3.20
CA GLY A 313 9.64 -3.40 3.68
C GLY A 313 10.24 -4.80 3.81
N GLY A 314 9.69 -5.79 3.11
CA GLY A 314 10.11 -7.19 3.19
C GLY A 314 11.54 -7.44 2.68
N LYS A 315 12.09 -6.53 1.88
CA LYS A 315 13.45 -6.61 1.36
C LYS A 315 14.49 -6.12 2.38
N ASP A 316 14.14 -5.12 3.17
CA ASP A 316 14.99 -4.59 4.24
C ASP A 316 14.18 -4.21 5.49
N ILE A 317 14.18 -5.10 6.46
CA ILE A 317 13.50 -4.91 7.75
C ILE A 317 14.06 -3.70 8.53
N LYS A 318 15.34 -3.33 8.30
CA LYS A 318 15.94 -2.14 8.96
C LYS A 318 15.30 -0.88 8.42
N ARG A 319 15.21 -0.81 7.08
CA ARG A 319 14.59 0.29 6.35
C ARG A 319 13.12 0.45 6.75
N ALA A 320 12.34 -0.63 6.82
CA ALA A 320 10.97 -0.60 7.29
C ALA A 320 10.83 0.00 8.71
N LYS A 321 11.77 -0.30 9.60
CA LYS A 321 11.78 0.25 10.97
C LYS A 321 12.24 1.70 11.05
N SER A 322 12.99 2.22 10.06
CA SER A 322 13.40 3.62 9.99
C SER A 322 12.20 4.58 9.87
N ALA A 323 11.05 4.10 9.40
CA ALA A 323 9.81 4.84 9.34
C ALA A 323 9.43 5.53 10.66
N MET A 324 9.75 4.91 11.81
CA MET A 324 9.50 5.49 13.14
C MET A 324 10.29 6.81 13.39
N LEU A 325 11.37 7.04 12.62
CA LEU A 325 12.18 8.25 12.72
C LEU A 325 11.73 9.34 11.72
N ILE A 326 10.99 8.97 10.67
CA ILE A 326 10.60 9.85 9.57
C ILE A 326 9.29 10.55 9.88
N SER A 327 8.30 9.81 10.35
CA SER A 327 6.97 10.37 10.65
C SER A 327 6.40 9.79 11.93
N GLU A 328 5.63 10.60 12.66
CA GLU A 328 4.61 10.03 13.54
C GLU A 328 3.60 9.31 12.66
N ARG A 329 3.41 8.01 12.84
CA ARG A 329 2.39 7.25 12.11
C ARG A 329 1.07 8.01 12.13
N GLY A 330 0.70 8.58 10.99
CA GLY A 330 -0.59 9.22 10.77
C GLY A 330 -0.72 10.69 11.20
N LYS A 331 0.36 11.40 11.57
CA LYS A 331 0.30 12.85 11.76
C LYS A 331 0.91 13.52 10.54
N GLY A 332 0.06 14.07 9.68
CA GLY A 332 0.50 14.85 8.53
C GLY A 332 1.48 15.93 8.96
N GLY A 333 2.67 15.92 8.37
CA GLY A 333 3.73 16.87 8.59
C GLY A 333 5.01 16.21 9.09
N THR A 334 6.05 16.25 8.28
CA THR A 334 7.41 15.75 8.59
C THR A 334 8.22 16.71 9.49
N ASN A 335 7.59 17.75 10.03
CA ASN A 335 8.25 18.89 10.67
C ASN A 335 8.69 18.68 12.12
N HIS A 336 8.61 17.47 12.68
CA HIS A 336 9.11 17.20 14.02
C HIS A 336 10.54 16.64 14.00
N SER A 337 11.31 16.96 15.03
CA SER A 337 12.66 16.43 15.16
C SER A 337 12.63 14.90 15.28
N LYS A 338 13.66 14.21 14.75
CA LYS A 338 13.79 12.74 14.85
C LYS A 338 13.69 12.24 16.28
N THR A 339 14.21 13.01 17.24
CA THR A 339 14.14 12.68 18.68
C THR A 339 12.70 12.74 19.17
N TYR A 340 11.93 13.74 18.75
CA TYR A 340 10.50 13.83 19.08
C TYR A 340 9.72 12.64 18.52
N ASN A 341 9.92 12.31 17.23
CA ASN A 341 9.26 11.17 16.57
C ASN A 341 9.59 9.85 17.26
N LEU A 342 10.88 9.65 17.63
CA LEU A 342 11.33 8.46 18.34
C LEU A 342 10.67 8.34 19.73
N CYS A 343 10.68 9.42 20.51
CA CYS A 343 10.06 9.44 21.85
C CYS A 343 8.55 9.21 21.78
N HIS A 344 7.90 9.88 20.83
CA HIS A 344 6.46 9.75 20.65
C HIS A 344 6.06 8.36 20.14
N GLY A 345 6.80 7.80 19.19
CA GLY A 345 6.62 6.43 18.71
C GLY A 345 6.83 5.39 19.81
N PHE A 346 7.84 5.59 20.66
CA PHE A 346 8.10 4.74 21.81
C PHE A 346 6.97 4.84 22.87
N HIS A 347 6.47 6.05 23.11
CA HIS A 347 5.29 6.25 23.95
C HIS A 347 4.05 5.55 23.40
N ALA A 348 3.74 5.72 22.12
CA ALA A 348 2.60 5.08 21.46
C ALA A 348 2.71 3.54 21.52
N TYR A 349 3.90 3.00 21.26
CA TYR A 349 4.19 1.57 21.37
C TYR A 349 3.95 1.06 22.80
N THR A 350 4.48 1.76 23.81
CA THR A 350 4.32 1.37 25.22
C THR A 350 2.86 1.42 25.64
N ARG A 351 2.13 2.44 25.21
CA ARG A 351 0.69 2.61 25.47
C ARG A 351 -0.14 1.47 24.87
N ALA A 352 0.16 1.08 23.63
CA ALA A 352 -0.55 0.00 22.94
C ALA A 352 -0.28 -1.36 23.60
N LYS A 353 0.96 -1.60 24.03
CA LYS A 353 1.39 -2.87 24.60
C LYS A 353 0.98 -3.05 26.05
N HIS A 354 0.88 -1.97 26.81
CA HIS A 354 0.56 -1.94 28.22
C HIS A 354 -0.70 -1.09 28.50
N PRO A 355 -1.91 -1.63 28.25
CA PRO A 355 -3.16 -0.89 28.44
C PRO A 355 -3.37 -0.35 29.86
N SER A 356 -2.71 -0.94 30.88
CA SER A 356 -2.70 -0.44 32.25
C SER A 356 -2.16 0.98 32.39
N CYS A 357 -1.24 1.41 31.51
CA CYS A 357 -0.75 2.79 31.48
C CYS A 357 -1.85 3.81 31.15
N GLN A 358 -2.87 3.41 30.41
CA GLN A 358 -4.01 4.29 30.09
C GLN A 358 -4.90 4.53 31.32
N LYS A 359 -4.88 3.59 32.27
CA LYS A 359 -5.65 3.69 33.53
C LYS A 359 -4.86 4.41 34.63
N CYS A 360 -3.53 4.32 34.61
CA CYS A 360 -2.65 4.94 35.58
C CYS A 360 -1.37 5.45 34.90
N PHE A 361 -1.26 6.77 34.76
CA PHE A 361 -0.12 7.40 34.06
C PHE A 361 1.22 7.22 34.78
N LEU A 362 1.22 7.00 36.10
CA LEU A 362 2.42 6.76 36.89
C LEU A 362 3.13 5.44 36.51
N LEU A 363 2.49 4.56 35.78
CA LEU A 363 3.08 3.32 35.29
C LEU A 363 3.97 3.51 34.04
N TYR A 364 3.85 4.62 33.32
CA TYR A 364 4.65 4.88 32.11
C TYR A 364 6.17 4.80 32.34
N PRO A 365 6.76 5.45 33.39
CA PRO A 365 8.21 5.35 33.61
C PRO A 365 8.68 3.93 33.81
N VAL A 366 7.92 3.09 34.52
CA VAL A 366 8.24 1.69 34.76
C VAL A 366 8.25 0.91 33.45
N PHE A 367 7.20 1.05 32.63
CA PHE A 367 7.12 0.32 31.36
C PHE A 367 8.08 0.88 30.30
N TYR A 368 8.44 2.16 30.35
CA TYR A 368 9.54 2.68 29.52
C TYR A 368 10.87 2.01 29.84
N MET A 369 11.20 1.84 31.11
CA MET A 369 12.41 1.11 31.51
C MET A 369 12.34 -0.37 31.07
N VAL A 370 11.23 -1.07 31.32
CA VAL A 370 11.04 -2.46 30.91
C VAL A 370 11.21 -2.63 29.40
N GLU A 371 10.55 -1.80 28.58
CA GLU A 371 10.65 -1.90 27.13
C GLU A 371 12.00 -1.40 26.61
N GLY A 372 12.62 -0.43 27.26
CA GLY A 372 13.98 0.03 26.96
C GLY A 372 15.02 -1.07 27.19
N PHE A 373 15.00 -1.74 28.33
CA PHE A 373 15.88 -2.90 28.62
C PHE A 373 15.61 -4.07 27.68
N ARG A 374 14.35 -4.34 27.38
CA ARG A 374 13.99 -5.37 26.40
C ARG A 374 14.51 -5.05 25.01
N TYR A 375 14.39 -3.78 24.57
CA TYR A 375 14.94 -3.33 23.30
C TYR A 375 16.46 -3.50 23.26
N LEU A 376 17.16 -3.07 24.33
CA LEU A 376 18.61 -3.20 24.47
C LEU A 376 19.04 -4.68 24.42
N GLY A 377 18.34 -5.56 25.13
CA GLY A 377 18.61 -7.00 25.11
C GLY A 377 18.45 -7.62 23.72
N LEU A 378 17.41 -7.23 22.99
CA LEU A 378 17.20 -7.68 21.60
C LEU A 378 18.26 -7.12 20.64
N MET A 379 18.74 -5.91 20.88
CA MET A 379 19.82 -5.29 20.11
C MET A 379 21.14 -6.03 20.35
N LEU A 380 21.50 -6.30 21.58
CA LEU A 380 22.70 -7.07 21.94
C LEU A 380 22.66 -8.51 21.40
N ALA A 381 21.48 -9.10 21.31
CA ALA A 381 21.26 -10.42 20.70
C ALA A 381 21.25 -10.39 19.15
N GLY A 382 21.54 -9.26 18.50
CA GLY A 382 21.53 -9.11 17.05
C GLY A 382 20.14 -9.19 16.40
N LYS A 383 19.07 -9.23 17.22
CA LYS A 383 17.67 -9.33 16.73
C LYS A 383 17.02 -7.98 16.46
N ARG A 384 17.67 -6.86 16.82
CA ARG A 384 17.25 -5.49 16.54
C ARG A 384 18.44 -4.60 16.22
N HIS A 385 18.22 -3.59 15.38
CA HIS A 385 19.22 -2.62 15.01
C HIS A 385 19.25 -1.46 16.01
N SER A 386 20.43 -0.82 16.14
CA SER A 386 20.55 0.39 16.94
C SER A 386 19.76 1.55 16.26
N PRO A 387 19.19 2.49 17.04
CA PRO A 387 18.57 3.70 16.46
C PRO A 387 19.54 4.51 15.58
N PHE A 388 20.85 4.43 15.84
CA PHE A 388 21.89 5.09 15.03
C PHE A 388 22.05 4.43 13.65
N ALA A 389 21.98 3.10 13.56
CA ALA A 389 22.05 2.40 12.28
C ALA A 389 20.82 2.66 11.39
N MET A 390 19.65 2.92 11.99
CA MET A 390 18.43 3.28 11.26
C MET A 390 18.39 4.74 10.83
N ARG A 391 19.31 5.59 11.31
CA ARG A 391 19.28 7.02 11.06
C ARG A 391 19.64 7.38 9.62
N ALA A 392 20.63 6.71 9.03
CA ALA A 392 21.03 6.93 7.64
C ALA A 392 19.90 6.59 6.66
N ASP A 393 19.26 5.42 6.84
CA ASP A 393 18.12 5.01 6.05
C ASP A 393 16.92 5.96 6.22
N ALA A 394 16.71 6.48 7.44
CA ALA A 394 15.67 7.47 7.71
C ALA A 394 15.96 8.80 7.01
N ASP A 395 17.23 9.24 6.94
CA ASP A 395 17.62 10.48 6.29
C ASP A 395 17.44 10.40 4.78
N GLU A 396 17.86 9.28 4.16
CA GLU A 396 17.67 9.04 2.72
C GLU A 396 16.18 9.02 2.35
N ARG A 397 15.37 8.25 3.07
CA ARG A 397 13.91 8.18 2.83
C ARG A 397 13.23 9.53 3.05
N LYS A 398 13.62 10.24 4.13
CA LYS A 398 13.06 11.57 4.42
C LYS A 398 13.34 12.56 3.29
N ALA A 399 14.52 12.53 2.70
CA ALA A 399 14.87 13.42 1.57
C ALA A 399 13.94 13.20 0.36
N VAL A 400 13.55 11.97 0.07
CA VAL A 400 12.56 11.66 -0.98
C VAL A 400 11.16 12.14 -0.58
N TYR A 401 10.74 11.90 0.66
CA TYR A 401 9.39 12.24 1.12
C TYR A 401 9.16 13.74 1.27
N ASP A 402 10.19 14.49 1.65
CA ASP A 402 10.11 15.95 1.72
C ASP A 402 9.82 16.56 0.33
N LYS A 403 10.33 15.96 -0.76
CA LYS A 403 10.02 16.36 -2.14
C LYS A 403 8.57 16.05 -2.57
N LEU A 404 7.90 15.14 -1.90
CA LEU A 404 6.51 14.77 -2.19
C LEU A 404 5.49 15.69 -1.54
N HIS A 405 5.90 16.57 -0.62
CA HIS A 405 5.08 17.58 0.05
C HIS A 405 3.74 17.02 0.58
N VAL A 406 3.79 15.82 1.20
CA VAL A 406 2.59 15.10 1.64
C VAL A 406 1.87 15.86 2.75
N PHE A 407 0.62 16.29 2.48
CA PHE A 407 -0.22 17.14 3.32
C PHE A 407 0.33 18.54 3.61
N GLU A 408 1.18 19.06 2.71
CA GLU A 408 1.67 20.44 2.75
C GLU A 408 0.90 21.32 1.77
N LYS A 409 0.40 22.47 2.23
CA LYS A 409 -0.33 23.42 1.36
C LYS A 409 0.60 24.08 0.36
N GLU A 410 0.14 24.31 -0.87
CA GLU A 410 0.92 24.92 -1.97
C GLU A 410 1.51 26.31 -1.62
N GLU A 411 0.92 27.06 -0.69
CA GLU A 411 1.47 28.35 -0.23
C GLU A 411 2.86 28.19 0.40
N LYS A 412 3.11 27.13 1.16
CA LYS A 412 4.42 26.82 1.74
C LYS A 412 5.43 26.34 0.69
N GLN A 413 4.97 25.66 -0.36
CA GLN A 413 5.84 25.15 -1.41
C GLN A 413 6.43 26.28 -2.28
N ARG A 414 5.79 27.48 -2.33
CA ARG A 414 6.27 28.66 -3.06
C ARG A 414 7.30 29.47 -2.27
N GLU A 415 7.33 29.36 -0.95
CA GLU A 415 8.29 30.06 -0.10
C GLU A 415 9.66 29.34 -0.01
N GLU A 416 9.71 28.04 -0.38
CA GLU A 416 10.93 27.22 -0.36
C GLU A 416 11.63 27.11 -1.74
N LYS A 417 11.05 27.69 -2.81
CA LYS A 417 11.66 27.84 -4.14
C LYS A 417 12.20 29.24 -4.36
#